data_a6e5b3006f648168f02696b466c12b4a
#
_entry.id   a6e5b3006f648168f02696b466c12b4a
#
_cell.length_a   1.000
_cell.length_b   1.000
_cell.length_c   1.000
_cell.angle_alpha   90.00
_cell.angle_beta   90.00
_cell.angle_gamma   90.00
#
_symmetry.space_group_name_H-M   'P 1'
#
loop_
_entity.id
_entity.type
_entity.pdbx_description
1 polymer ?
#
loop_
_entity_poly.entity_id
_entity_poly.type
_entity_poly.pdbx_seq_one_letter_code
_entity_poly.pdbx_strand_id
1 'polypeptide(L)'
;MTEDNDRTELLQTIETFLKPIIAGLVPAPVSEGPGRPRILPAAALWAGVLVAVARGFNAQLDLWRLLAGSGLWDFPRFAVSDDAVYKRLKQAERETFQGLFRQVTAVLRGQSRPVANSLGRLAAFANGVYALDGMTLDAVTKRLPALRPRAETAILPGKVAAVFDVRAQLWQKVEFVEDAQANDKVAARGLLAGLEVGSLILADLGYFAFAWFDDLTRQGYFWISRLRAKTSYELIHVFYQRDGVTGPRFCTGVDALVWLGADRADRAAYAVRLVQFTRGDKTWAYLTNVLDPRRLSLHDISHLYARRWDIERMFNLVKTHLHLHLLWSSHLTVILHQVYAVFTVAQIILGLRAEIAERAQAEIEEVSLDLMIRWIPRFAQTGQDPIQLIAERGRQAKIIRPIHRTKHILPELSWHDYLPAPDNLLLSRSPRYAGKD
;
A
#
# COMPACT_ATOMS: atom_id res chain seq x y z
N MET A 1 -25.69 9.12 -20.46
CA MET A 1 -24.83 9.84 -21.44
C MET A 1 -23.88 10.85 -20.78
N THR A 2 -24.14 11.37 -19.60
CA THR A 2 -23.26 12.33 -18.89
C THR A 2 -22.12 11.65 -18.12
N GLU A 3 -22.31 10.48 -17.54
CA GLU A 3 -21.27 9.76 -16.79
C GLU A 3 -20.14 9.17 -17.66
N ASP A 4 -20.45 8.79 -18.89
CA ASP A 4 -19.45 8.25 -19.84
C ASP A 4 -18.56 9.36 -20.43
N ASN A 5 -19.13 10.55 -20.62
CA ASN A 5 -18.37 11.70 -21.11
C ASN A 5 -17.42 12.22 -20.02
N ASP A 6 -17.87 12.28 -18.77
CA ASP A 6 -17.05 12.67 -17.60
C ASP A 6 -15.85 11.72 -17.38
N ARG A 7 -16.02 10.43 -17.66
CA ARG A 7 -14.92 9.45 -17.63
C ARG A 7 -13.88 9.71 -18.73
N THR A 8 -14.30 9.99 -19.94
CA THR A 8 -13.39 10.15 -21.09
C THR A 8 -12.41 11.30 -20.89
N GLU A 9 -12.80 12.35 -20.20
CA GLU A 9 -12.00 13.55 -19.98
C GLU A 9 -11.06 13.47 -18.78
N LEU A 10 -11.41 12.73 -17.72
CA LEU A 10 -10.49 12.32 -16.64
C LEU A 10 -9.21 11.71 -17.22
N LEU A 11 -9.40 10.97 -18.24
CA LEU A 11 -8.44 10.09 -18.86
C LEU A 11 -7.45 10.87 -19.71
N GLN A 12 -7.90 11.93 -20.34
CA GLN A 12 -6.99 12.80 -21.11
C GLN A 12 -5.98 13.51 -20.22
N THR A 13 -6.32 13.82 -18.97
CA THR A 13 -5.41 14.51 -18.07
C THR A 13 -4.37 13.58 -17.48
N ILE A 14 -4.77 12.38 -17.01
CA ILE A 14 -3.80 11.36 -16.58
C ILE A 14 -2.91 10.96 -17.76
N GLU A 15 -3.47 10.85 -18.96
CA GLU A 15 -2.71 10.56 -20.16
C GLU A 15 -1.68 11.64 -20.49
N THR A 16 -2.01 12.90 -20.31
CA THR A 16 -1.07 14.01 -20.50
C THR A 16 0.14 13.89 -19.58
N PHE A 17 -0.05 13.43 -18.34
CA PHE A 17 1.04 13.14 -17.42
C PHE A 17 1.77 11.84 -17.75
N LEU A 18 1.06 10.80 -18.21
CA LEU A 18 1.66 9.53 -18.59
C LEU A 18 2.56 9.64 -19.82
N LYS A 19 2.18 10.47 -20.79
CA LYS A 19 2.89 10.58 -22.09
C LYS A 19 4.39 10.85 -21.95
N PRO A 20 4.87 11.89 -21.23
CA PRO A 20 6.30 12.13 -21.07
C PRO A 20 7.00 11.03 -20.27
N ILE A 21 6.31 10.45 -19.27
CA ILE A 21 6.86 9.34 -18.47
C ILE A 21 7.07 8.12 -19.35
N ILE A 22 6.08 7.74 -20.15
CA ILE A 22 6.16 6.60 -21.06
C ILE A 22 7.21 6.84 -22.15
N ALA A 23 7.26 8.04 -22.71
CA ALA A 23 8.27 8.39 -23.71
C ALA A 23 9.71 8.26 -23.16
N GLY A 24 9.92 8.60 -21.88
CA GLY A 24 11.21 8.46 -21.21
C GLY A 24 11.54 7.03 -20.76
N LEU A 25 10.55 6.16 -20.62
CA LEU A 25 10.72 4.80 -20.08
C LEU A 25 10.78 3.72 -21.18
N VAL A 26 10.31 4.04 -22.37
CA VAL A 26 10.41 3.10 -23.49
C VAL A 26 11.83 3.10 -24.01
N PRO A 27 12.56 1.97 -23.96
CA PRO A 27 13.88 1.88 -24.56
C PRO A 27 13.81 2.31 -26.04
N ALA A 28 14.82 3.04 -26.49
CA ALA A 28 14.99 3.31 -27.91
C ALA A 28 14.83 1.99 -28.70
N PRO A 29 14.20 1.99 -29.87
CA PRO A 29 13.98 0.77 -30.62
C PRO A 29 15.32 0.05 -30.81
N VAL A 30 15.48 -1.08 -30.10
CA VAL A 30 16.58 -1.99 -30.37
C VAL A 30 16.40 -2.40 -31.83
N SER A 31 17.45 -2.29 -32.64
CA SER A 31 17.43 -2.71 -34.06
C SER A 31 16.83 -4.11 -34.11
N GLU A 32 15.63 -4.22 -34.66
CA GLU A 32 14.98 -5.51 -34.81
C GLU A 32 15.89 -6.34 -35.76
N GLY A 33 16.22 -7.57 -35.34
CA GLY A 33 17.00 -8.49 -36.14
C GLY A 33 16.37 -8.72 -37.53
N PRO A 34 17.01 -9.47 -38.42
CA PRO A 34 16.53 -9.65 -39.80
C PRO A 34 15.10 -10.19 -39.80
N GLY A 35 14.17 -9.41 -40.34
CA GLY A 35 12.74 -9.75 -40.41
C GLY A 35 11.89 -8.55 -40.85
N ARG A 36 10.61 -8.83 -41.19
CA ARG A 36 9.64 -7.76 -41.49
C ARG A 36 9.41 -6.89 -40.24
N PRO A 37 9.49 -5.55 -40.35
CA PRO A 37 9.22 -4.65 -39.23
C PRO A 37 7.85 -4.93 -38.60
N ARG A 38 7.79 -4.91 -37.29
CA ARG A 38 6.52 -5.14 -36.56
C ARG A 38 5.59 -3.93 -36.75
N ILE A 39 4.36 -4.19 -37.21
CA ILE A 39 3.35 -3.15 -37.46
C ILE A 39 3.02 -2.39 -36.15
N LEU A 40 2.94 -3.10 -35.00
CA LEU A 40 2.69 -2.50 -33.70
C LEU A 40 3.99 -2.39 -32.89
N PRO A 41 4.56 -1.19 -32.70
CA PRO A 41 5.75 -0.99 -31.86
C PRO A 41 5.48 -1.35 -30.41
N ALA A 42 6.52 -1.80 -29.68
CA ALA A 42 6.41 -2.10 -28.25
C ALA A 42 5.96 -0.86 -27.45
N ALA A 43 6.52 0.31 -27.78
CA ALA A 43 6.14 1.57 -27.15
C ALA A 43 4.65 1.86 -27.21
N ALA A 44 4.03 1.71 -28.39
CA ALA A 44 2.59 1.91 -28.55
C ALA A 44 1.77 0.89 -27.78
N LEU A 45 2.21 -0.38 -27.75
CA LEU A 45 1.53 -1.42 -26.98
C LEU A 45 1.56 -1.12 -25.47
N TRP A 46 2.72 -0.75 -24.92
CA TRP A 46 2.86 -0.46 -23.50
C TRP A 46 2.14 0.83 -23.10
N ALA A 47 2.22 1.87 -23.90
CA ALA A 47 1.44 3.07 -23.72
C ALA A 47 -0.05 2.76 -23.75
N GLY A 48 -0.50 1.94 -24.71
CA GLY A 48 -1.88 1.49 -24.79
C GLY A 48 -2.36 0.75 -23.56
N VAL A 49 -1.54 -0.14 -22.96
CA VAL A 49 -1.88 -0.84 -21.73
C VAL A 49 -2.07 0.12 -20.55
N LEU A 50 -1.16 1.09 -20.37
CA LEU A 50 -1.27 2.07 -19.29
C LEU A 50 -2.51 2.97 -19.46
N VAL A 51 -2.78 3.41 -20.70
CA VAL A 51 -3.97 4.21 -21.02
C VAL A 51 -5.24 3.38 -20.83
N ALA A 52 -5.25 2.12 -21.26
CA ALA A 52 -6.40 1.23 -21.05
C ALA A 52 -6.72 1.07 -19.56
N VAL A 53 -5.70 0.92 -18.72
CA VAL A 53 -5.84 0.90 -17.25
C VAL A 53 -6.37 2.25 -16.75
N ALA A 54 -5.76 3.34 -17.14
CA ALA A 54 -6.19 4.68 -16.75
C ALA A 54 -7.65 4.93 -17.15
N ARG A 55 -8.09 4.50 -18.32
CA ARG A 55 -9.47 4.56 -18.80
C ARG A 55 -10.43 3.57 -18.15
N GLY A 56 -9.94 2.73 -17.24
CA GLY A 56 -10.76 1.72 -16.57
C GLY A 56 -11.33 0.68 -17.54
N PHE A 57 -10.62 0.36 -18.61
CA PHE A 57 -11.04 -0.68 -19.55
C PHE A 57 -11.10 -2.04 -18.85
N ASN A 58 -12.19 -2.76 -19.11
CA ASN A 58 -12.48 -4.02 -18.42
C ASN A 58 -12.08 -5.25 -19.23
N ALA A 59 -11.71 -5.07 -20.49
CA ALA A 59 -11.39 -6.17 -21.40
C ALA A 59 -10.17 -5.83 -22.28
N GLN A 60 -9.40 -6.85 -22.58
CA GLN A 60 -8.28 -6.75 -23.51
C GLN A 60 -8.72 -6.28 -24.90
N LEU A 61 -9.95 -6.61 -25.33
CA LEU A 61 -10.50 -6.15 -26.59
C LEU A 61 -10.60 -4.64 -26.68
N ASP A 62 -10.78 -3.94 -25.58
CA ASP A 62 -10.82 -2.48 -25.55
C ASP A 62 -9.44 -1.87 -25.81
N LEU A 63 -8.36 -2.55 -25.39
CA LEU A 63 -6.99 -2.16 -25.76
C LEU A 63 -6.78 -2.27 -27.29
N TRP A 64 -7.28 -3.33 -27.91
CA TRP A 64 -7.22 -3.45 -29.38
C TRP A 64 -8.03 -2.34 -30.06
N ARG A 65 -9.25 -2.06 -29.61
CA ARG A 65 -10.07 -0.97 -30.13
C ARG A 65 -9.37 0.39 -30.01
N LEU A 66 -8.65 0.62 -28.91
CA LEU A 66 -7.85 1.82 -28.72
C LEU A 66 -6.74 1.91 -29.78
N LEU A 67 -5.96 0.86 -29.94
CA LEU A 67 -4.80 0.85 -30.83
C LEU A 67 -5.16 0.83 -32.33
N ALA A 68 -6.21 0.11 -32.71
CA ALA A 68 -6.62 -0.09 -34.09
C ALA A 68 -7.69 0.92 -34.57
N GLY A 69 -8.59 1.33 -33.67
CA GLY A 69 -9.74 2.17 -34.01
C GLY A 69 -9.59 3.63 -33.62
N SER A 70 -9.46 3.92 -32.34
CA SER A 70 -9.41 5.30 -31.83
C SER A 70 -8.08 5.99 -32.04
N GLY A 71 -6.98 5.22 -32.00
CA GLY A 71 -5.62 5.76 -31.97
C GLY A 71 -5.21 6.15 -30.54
N LEU A 72 -3.92 6.37 -30.35
CA LEU A 72 -3.32 6.71 -29.07
C LEU A 72 -2.28 7.81 -29.26
N TRP A 73 -2.51 9.01 -28.72
CA TRP A 73 -1.60 10.16 -28.76
C TRP A 73 -1.08 10.47 -30.18
N ASP A 74 0.26 10.49 -30.33
CA ASP A 74 0.93 10.74 -31.62
C ASP A 74 1.16 9.43 -32.41
N PHE A 75 0.73 8.29 -31.88
CA PHE A 75 0.82 7.03 -32.58
C PHE A 75 -0.27 6.92 -33.66
N PRO A 76 0.06 6.38 -34.85
CA PRO A 76 -0.95 6.12 -35.86
C PRO A 76 -1.88 4.98 -35.40
N ARG A 77 -3.03 4.87 -36.05
CA ARG A 77 -3.87 3.68 -35.92
C ARG A 77 -3.16 2.48 -36.54
N PHE A 78 -3.14 1.36 -35.84
CA PHE A 78 -2.42 0.17 -36.27
C PHE A 78 -3.37 -0.83 -36.94
N ALA A 79 -3.11 -1.22 -38.16
CA ALA A 79 -3.85 -2.28 -38.88
C ALA A 79 -3.47 -3.67 -38.33
N VAL A 80 -3.87 -3.98 -37.11
CA VAL A 80 -3.58 -5.24 -36.42
C VAL A 80 -4.89 -5.88 -35.94
N SER A 81 -4.92 -7.22 -35.88
CA SER A 81 -6.03 -7.95 -35.29
C SER A 81 -5.94 -7.96 -33.76
N ASP A 82 -7.06 -8.20 -33.09
CA ASP A 82 -7.14 -8.41 -31.65
C ASP A 82 -6.27 -9.61 -31.19
N ASP A 83 -6.27 -10.71 -31.95
CA ASP A 83 -5.42 -11.87 -31.69
C ASP A 83 -3.92 -11.54 -31.76
N ALA A 84 -3.51 -10.66 -32.70
CA ALA A 84 -2.12 -10.19 -32.77
C ALA A 84 -1.72 -9.40 -31.52
N VAL A 85 -2.58 -8.51 -31.02
CA VAL A 85 -2.36 -7.77 -29.79
C VAL A 85 -2.25 -8.74 -28.61
N TYR A 86 -3.16 -9.73 -28.51
CA TYR A 86 -3.14 -10.72 -27.45
C TYR A 86 -1.89 -11.60 -27.46
N LYS A 87 -1.48 -12.10 -28.63
CA LYS A 87 -0.22 -12.85 -28.77
C LYS A 87 0.99 -12.04 -28.33
N ARG A 88 1.02 -10.76 -28.67
CA ARG A 88 2.09 -9.86 -28.25
C ARG A 88 2.15 -9.66 -26.72
N LEU A 89 1.00 -9.51 -26.06
CA LEU A 89 0.94 -9.43 -24.61
C LEU A 89 1.40 -10.74 -23.94
N LYS A 90 1.02 -11.89 -24.49
CA LYS A 90 1.41 -13.21 -23.96
C LYS A 90 2.90 -13.50 -24.11
N GLN A 91 3.50 -13.04 -25.21
CA GLN A 91 4.90 -13.30 -25.56
C GLN A 91 5.86 -12.27 -24.98
N ALA A 92 5.35 -11.20 -24.40
CA ALA A 92 6.18 -10.17 -23.77
C ALA A 92 6.85 -10.69 -22.49
N GLU A 93 7.98 -10.10 -22.16
CA GLU A 93 8.67 -10.40 -20.90
C GLU A 93 7.80 -10.03 -19.71
N ARG A 94 7.65 -10.98 -18.77
CA ARG A 94 6.78 -10.82 -17.59
C ARG A 94 7.16 -9.64 -16.72
N GLU A 95 8.45 -9.32 -16.69
CA GLU A 95 9.06 -8.29 -15.87
C GLU A 95 8.91 -6.87 -16.44
N THR A 96 8.42 -6.72 -17.68
CA THR A 96 8.34 -5.41 -18.37
C THR A 96 7.63 -4.36 -17.52
N PHE A 97 6.40 -4.62 -17.08
CA PHE A 97 5.66 -3.66 -16.27
C PHE A 97 6.12 -3.60 -14.81
N GLN A 98 6.72 -4.66 -14.30
CA GLN A 98 7.37 -4.62 -12.99
C GLN A 98 8.59 -3.68 -13.00
N GLY A 99 9.36 -3.72 -14.08
CA GLY A 99 10.47 -2.79 -14.31
C GLY A 99 9.97 -1.34 -14.38
N LEU A 100 8.91 -1.09 -15.15
CA LEU A 100 8.27 0.22 -15.27
C LEU A 100 7.77 0.75 -13.91
N PHE A 101 7.08 -0.08 -13.14
CA PHE A 101 6.62 0.27 -11.80
C PHE A 101 7.80 0.71 -10.90
N ARG A 102 8.91 -0.04 -10.92
CA ARG A 102 10.11 0.31 -10.14
C ARG A 102 10.72 1.64 -10.58
N GLN A 103 10.80 1.89 -11.88
CA GLN A 103 11.34 3.14 -12.44
C GLN A 103 10.47 4.35 -12.04
N VAL A 104 9.14 4.26 -12.22
CA VAL A 104 8.21 5.33 -11.79
C VAL A 104 8.31 5.57 -10.29
N THR A 105 8.38 4.51 -9.49
CA THR A 105 8.56 4.63 -8.04
C THR A 105 9.86 5.34 -7.68
N ALA A 106 10.97 5.02 -8.35
CA ALA A 106 12.26 5.66 -8.13
C ALA A 106 12.22 7.15 -8.50
N VAL A 107 11.61 7.51 -9.64
CA VAL A 107 11.45 8.91 -10.06
C VAL A 107 10.63 9.70 -9.05
N LEU A 108 9.48 9.19 -8.63
CA LEU A 108 8.62 9.86 -7.66
C LEU A 108 9.30 10.02 -6.30
N ARG A 109 10.09 9.04 -5.87
CA ARG A 109 10.88 9.14 -4.64
C ARG A 109 12.00 10.17 -4.73
N GLY A 110 12.66 10.25 -5.86
CA GLY A 110 13.69 11.27 -6.11
C GLY A 110 13.12 12.70 -6.16
N GLN A 111 11.86 12.82 -6.56
CA GLN A 111 11.13 14.08 -6.59
C GLN A 111 10.43 14.40 -5.27
N SER A 112 10.23 13.39 -4.39
CA SER A 112 9.64 13.63 -3.08
C SER A 112 10.57 14.52 -2.28
N ARG A 113 10.28 15.80 -2.31
CA ARG A 113 10.82 16.73 -1.33
C ARG A 113 10.39 16.22 0.05
N PRO A 114 11.20 16.42 1.10
CA PRO A 114 10.75 16.10 2.44
C PRO A 114 9.47 16.91 2.64
N VAL A 115 8.34 16.22 2.50
CA VAL A 115 7.05 16.86 2.72
C VAL A 115 7.09 17.34 4.17
N ALA A 116 7.03 18.64 4.38
CA ALA A 116 7.05 19.27 5.70
C ALA A 116 5.74 18.97 6.45
N ASN A 117 5.27 17.73 6.32
CA ASN A 117 4.01 17.27 6.89
C ASN A 117 4.26 16.45 8.17
N SER A 118 3.21 16.27 8.93
CA SER A 118 3.22 15.50 10.17
C SER A 118 3.70 14.06 9.98
N LEU A 119 3.51 13.48 8.78
CA LEU A 119 3.92 12.11 8.45
C LEU A 119 5.44 11.91 8.42
N GLY A 120 6.17 12.87 7.90
CA GLY A 120 7.63 12.81 7.83
C GLY A 120 8.30 12.70 9.21
N ARG A 121 7.62 13.17 10.25
CA ARG A 121 8.10 13.15 11.64
C ARG A 121 7.73 11.90 12.41
N LEU A 122 6.82 11.07 11.89
CA LEU A 122 6.39 9.85 12.55
C LEU A 122 7.55 8.86 12.69
N ALA A 123 7.78 8.39 13.91
CA ALA A 123 8.85 7.45 14.22
C ALA A 123 10.20 7.88 13.64
N ALA A 124 10.63 9.12 13.89
CA ALA A 124 11.86 9.72 13.33
C ALA A 124 13.13 8.88 13.55
N PHE A 125 13.10 7.97 14.53
CA PHE A 125 14.19 7.04 14.81
C PHE A 125 14.32 5.91 13.78
N ALA A 126 13.27 5.64 12.98
CA ALA A 126 13.27 4.57 12.00
C ALA A 126 13.67 5.08 10.63
N ASN A 127 14.40 4.27 9.84
CA ASN A 127 14.85 4.63 8.49
C ASN A 127 13.67 4.75 7.51
N GLY A 128 12.62 3.95 7.71
CA GLY A 128 11.36 4.02 6.98
C GLY A 128 10.19 3.56 7.85
N VAL A 129 8.96 3.86 7.43
CA VAL A 129 7.74 3.36 8.09
C VAL A 129 6.87 2.71 7.03
N TYR A 130 6.67 1.41 7.14
CA TYR A 130 6.02 0.60 6.12
C TYR A 130 4.81 -0.15 6.67
N ALA A 131 3.70 -0.11 5.93
CA ALA A 131 2.56 -0.98 6.15
C ALA A 131 2.62 -2.18 5.20
N LEU A 132 2.33 -3.36 5.72
CA LEU A 132 2.26 -4.62 4.97
C LEU A 132 0.81 -5.09 4.91
N ASP A 133 0.38 -5.48 3.72
CA ASP A 133 -0.93 -6.10 3.53
C ASP A 133 -0.98 -6.86 2.21
N GLY A 134 -2.05 -7.67 2.03
CA GLY A 134 -2.31 -8.40 0.81
C GLY A 134 -3.75 -8.26 0.34
N MET A 135 -3.95 -8.33 -0.97
CA MET A 135 -5.28 -8.35 -1.54
C MET A 135 -5.45 -9.52 -2.50
N THR A 136 -6.55 -10.25 -2.36
CA THR A 136 -6.97 -11.27 -3.33
C THR A 136 -7.55 -10.58 -4.57
N LEU A 137 -7.12 -11.02 -5.75
CA LEU A 137 -7.61 -10.49 -7.02
C LEU A 137 -9.01 -11.04 -7.37
N ASP A 138 -9.36 -12.19 -6.82
CA ASP A 138 -10.62 -12.83 -7.10
C ASP A 138 -11.80 -12.17 -6.38
N ALA A 139 -12.61 -11.43 -7.13
CA ALA A 139 -13.88 -10.90 -6.64
C ALA A 139 -15.04 -11.90 -6.77
N VAL A 140 -14.93 -12.90 -7.63
CA VAL A 140 -16.02 -13.83 -7.93
C VAL A 140 -16.24 -14.83 -6.80
N THR A 141 -15.17 -15.45 -6.30
CA THR A 141 -15.25 -16.38 -5.16
C THR A 141 -15.65 -15.70 -3.86
N LYS A 142 -15.34 -14.42 -3.68
CA LYS A 142 -15.84 -13.65 -2.52
C LYS A 142 -17.35 -13.42 -2.58
N ARG A 143 -17.91 -13.20 -3.78
CA ARG A 143 -19.33 -12.87 -3.96
C ARG A 143 -20.24 -14.08 -4.13
N LEU A 144 -19.69 -15.21 -4.58
CA LEU A 144 -20.44 -16.45 -4.83
C LEU A 144 -19.90 -17.58 -3.95
N PRO A 145 -20.37 -17.71 -2.70
CA PRO A 145 -19.92 -18.77 -1.78
C PRO A 145 -20.03 -20.19 -2.36
N ALA A 146 -20.97 -20.42 -3.26
CA ALA A 146 -21.16 -21.72 -3.95
C ALA A 146 -19.98 -22.11 -4.87
N LEU A 147 -19.15 -21.16 -5.28
CA LEU A 147 -17.96 -21.44 -6.10
C LEU A 147 -16.70 -21.68 -5.25
N ARG A 148 -16.76 -21.47 -3.94
CA ARG A 148 -15.61 -21.69 -3.02
C ARG A 148 -15.02 -23.11 -3.11
N PRO A 149 -15.81 -24.19 -3.20
CA PRO A 149 -15.25 -25.53 -3.35
C PRO A 149 -14.48 -25.74 -4.66
N ARG A 150 -14.79 -24.95 -5.71
CA ARG A 150 -14.10 -25.00 -7.01
C ARG A 150 -12.86 -24.10 -7.04
N ALA A 151 -12.73 -23.23 -6.08
CA ALA A 151 -11.57 -22.33 -5.95
C ALA A 151 -10.29 -23.05 -5.50
N GLU A 152 -10.39 -24.28 -5.05
CA GLU A 152 -9.25 -25.16 -4.75
C GLU A 152 -8.53 -25.64 -6.00
N THR A 153 -9.15 -25.50 -7.16
CA THR A 153 -8.54 -25.82 -8.44
C THR A 153 -8.21 -24.53 -9.19
N ALA A 154 -6.98 -24.31 -9.52
CA ALA A 154 -6.29 -23.41 -10.50
C ALA A 154 -7.05 -22.21 -11.16
N ILE A 155 -8.27 -21.88 -10.74
CA ILE A 155 -9.11 -20.81 -11.32
C ILE A 155 -8.84 -19.45 -10.64
N LEU A 156 -8.23 -19.45 -9.45
CA LEU A 156 -7.95 -18.23 -8.72
C LEU A 156 -6.73 -17.50 -9.30
N PRO A 157 -6.89 -16.25 -9.69
CA PRO A 157 -5.79 -15.48 -10.31
C PRO A 157 -4.69 -15.08 -9.34
N GLY A 158 -4.66 -15.64 -8.11
CA GLY A 158 -3.67 -15.32 -7.13
C GLY A 158 -4.01 -14.11 -6.24
N LYS A 159 -3.02 -13.60 -5.56
CA LYS A 159 -3.11 -12.40 -4.71
C LYS A 159 -1.94 -11.46 -4.96
N VAL A 160 -2.13 -10.21 -4.59
CA VAL A 160 -1.07 -9.22 -4.55
C VAL A 160 -0.71 -8.97 -3.10
N ALA A 161 0.58 -9.13 -2.78
CA ALA A 161 1.15 -8.72 -1.51
C ALA A 161 1.97 -7.44 -1.73
N ALA A 162 1.86 -6.47 -0.83
CA ALA A 162 2.48 -5.18 -1.03
C ALA A 162 3.00 -4.53 0.25
N VAL A 163 3.99 -3.67 0.05
CA VAL A 163 4.54 -2.76 1.06
C VAL A 163 4.20 -1.34 0.65
N PHE A 164 3.61 -0.60 1.57
CA PHE A 164 3.27 0.80 1.40
C PHE A 164 4.13 1.68 2.33
N ASP A 165 4.81 2.65 1.76
CA ASP A 165 5.56 3.64 2.52
C ASP A 165 4.60 4.68 3.10
N VAL A 166 4.42 4.65 4.41
CA VAL A 166 3.49 5.52 5.14
C VAL A 166 3.94 6.97 5.12
N ARG A 167 5.25 7.23 5.13
CA ARG A 167 5.79 8.59 5.11
C ARG A 167 5.71 9.22 3.72
N ALA A 168 6.14 8.47 2.71
CA ALA A 168 6.11 8.92 1.32
C ALA A 168 4.71 8.85 0.69
N GLN A 169 3.78 8.09 1.31
CA GLN A 169 2.45 7.79 0.75
C GLN A 169 2.51 7.18 -0.66
N LEU A 170 3.48 6.29 -0.87
CA LEU A 170 3.74 5.59 -2.13
C LEU A 170 3.86 4.08 -1.89
N TRP A 171 3.56 3.29 -2.92
CA TRP A 171 3.88 1.88 -2.93
C TRP A 171 5.41 1.69 -2.95
N GLN A 172 5.93 0.90 -2.01
CA GLN A 172 7.36 0.58 -1.96
C GLN A 172 7.67 -0.65 -2.78
N LYS A 173 6.84 -1.68 -2.64
CA LYS A 173 7.01 -2.97 -3.28
C LYS A 173 5.66 -3.62 -3.53
N VAL A 174 5.56 -4.31 -4.64
CA VAL A 174 4.37 -5.09 -5.03
C VAL A 174 4.84 -6.42 -5.55
N GLU A 175 4.28 -7.50 -5.04
CA GLU A 175 4.56 -8.87 -5.46
C GLU A 175 3.25 -9.60 -5.78
N PHE A 176 3.23 -10.27 -6.92
CA PHE A 176 2.15 -11.16 -7.27
C PHE A 176 2.46 -12.56 -6.74
N VAL A 177 1.51 -13.15 -6.04
CA VAL A 177 1.58 -14.50 -5.48
C VAL A 177 0.56 -15.34 -6.21
N GLU A 178 1.02 -16.34 -6.95
CA GLU A 178 0.16 -17.21 -7.80
C GLU A 178 -0.87 -17.98 -6.97
N ASP A 179 -0.47 -18.45 -5.79
CA ASP A 179 -1.37 -19.12 -4.84
C ASP A 179 -2.14 -18.08 -4.01
N ALA A 180 -3.43 -17.94 -4.32
CA ALA A 180 -4.33 -17.05 -3.58
C ALA A 180 -4.51 -17.42 -2.10
N GLN A 181 -4.26 -18.68 -1.75
CA GLN A 181 -4.37 -19.21 -0.38
C GLN A 181 -3.01 -19.23 0.34
N ALA A 182 -1.90 -18.90 -0.34
CA ALA A 182 -0.60 -18.84 0.29
C ALA A 182 -0.65 -18.00 1.58
N ASN A 183 -0.02 -18.49 2.62
CA ASN A 183 0.03 -17.78 3.90
C ASN A 183 0.73 -16.44 3.73
N ASP A 184 0.11 -15.37 4.21
CA ASP A 184 0.66 -13.99 4.13
C ASP A 184 2.05 -13.87 4.73
N LYS A 185 2.38 -14.69 5.72
CA LYS A 185 3.71 -14.74 6.37
C LYS A 185 4.82 -15.22 5.42
N VAL A 186 4.50 -16.12 4.47
CA VAL A 186 5.47 -16.59 3.47
C VAL A 186 5.77 -15.47 2.48
N ALA A 187 4.74 -14.79 1.99
CA ALA A 187 4.91 -13.62 1.11
C ALA A 187 5.64 -12.47 1.82
N ALA A 188 5.38 -12.26 3.12
CA ALA A 188 6.00 -11.19 3.90
C ALA A 188 7.54 -11.24 3.91
N ARG A 189 8.13 -12.43 3.97
CA ARG A 189 9.60 -12.58 3.93
C ARG A 189 10.19 -12.01 2.65
N GLY A 190 9.57 -12.30 1.50
CA GLY A 190 9.96 -11.72 0.21
C GLY A 190 9.79 -10.21 0.17
N LEU A 191 8.69 -9.71 0.72
CA LEU A 191 8.39 -8.27 0.74
C LEU A 191 9.40 -7.46 1.53
N LEU A 192 9.95 -7.99 2.63
CA LEU A 192 10.95 -7.29 3.45
C LEU A 192 12.32 -7.20 2.77
N ALA A 193 12.60 -8.12 1.84
CA ALA A 193 13.88 -8.10 1.12
C ALA A 193 14.05 -6.78 0.36
N GLY A 194 15.13 -6.06 0.66
CA GLY A 194 15.46 -4.76 0.09
C GLY A 194 14.88 -3.55 0.83
N LEU A 195 14.17 -3.74 1.93
CA LEU A 195 13.88 -2.65 2.86
C LEU A 195 15.13 -2.38 3.72
N GLU A 196 15.33 -1.11 4.04
CA GLU A 196 16.45 -0.69 4.87
C GLU A 196 16.28 -1.20 6.31
N VAL A 197 17.33 -1.82 6.85
CA VAL A 197 17.39 -2.26 8.27
C VAL A 197 17.18 -1.04 9.18
N GLY A 198 16.52 -1.20 10.30
CA GLY A 198 16.12 -0.09 11.16
C GLY A 198 14.79 0.57 10.75
N SER A 199 14.10 0.06 9.73
CA SER A 199 12.76 0.49 9.39
C SER A 199 11.71 -0.07 10.35
N LEU A 200 10.59 0.65 10.48
CA LEU A 200 9.43 0.26 11.28
C LEU A 200 8.34 -0.37 10.42
N ILE A 201 7.94 -1.58 10.78
CA ILE A 201 6.93 -2.37 10.08
C ILE A 201 5.60 -2.33 10.85
N LEU A 202 4.54 -1.89 10.20
CA LEU A 202 3.17 -1.91 10.72
C LEU A 202 2.48 -3.17 10.20
N ALA A 203 2.30 -4.16 11.08
CA ALA A 203 1.81 -5.48 10.71
C ALA A 203 0.37 -5.72 11.18
N ASP A 204 -0.47 -6.30 10.30
CA ASP A 204 -1.80 -6.74 10.67
C ASP A 204 -1.78 -8.07 11.45
N LEU A 205 -2.90 -8.44 12.07
CA LEU A 205 -3.08 -9.71 12.78
C LEU A 205 -2.89 -10.95 11.88
N GLY A 206 -3.04 -10.81 10.57
CA GLY A 206 -2.70 -11.86 9.60
C GLY A 206 -1.25 -12.31 9.69
N TYR A 207 -0.35 -11.39 10.02
CA TYR A 207 1.08 -11.65 10.20
C TYR A 207 1.47 -12.08 11.61
N PHE A 208 0.51 -12.19 12.54
CA PHE A 208 0.79 -12.49 13.94
C PHE A 208 1.37 -13.90 14.14
N ALA A 209 2.67 -13.97 14.40
CA ALA A 209 3.37 -15.20 14.82
C ALA A 209 4.63 -14.81 15.59
N PHE A 210 4.94 -15.55 16.67
CA PHE A 210 6.10 -15.26 17.50
C PHE A 210 7.41 -15.41 16.71
N ALA A 211 7.54 -16.49 15.92
CA ALA A 211 8.71 -16.72 15.08
C ALA A 211 8.94 -15.57 14.09
N TRP A 212 7.87 -15.00 13.51
CA TRP A 212 7.99 -13.88 12.59
C TRP A 212 8.41 -12.58 13.29
N PHE A 213 7.88 -12.30 14.48
CA PHE A 213 8.28 -11.14 15.27
C PHE A 213 9.74 -11.24 15.75
N ASP A 214 10.17 -12.45 16.13
CA ASP A 214 11.54 -12.72 16.51
C ASP A 214 12.48 -12.59 15.31
N ASP A 215 12.06 -13.02 14.11
CA ASP A 215 12.82 -12.86 12.88
C ASP A 215 12.99 -11.38 12.50
N LEU A 216 11.94 -10.57 12.57
CA LEU A 216 12.01 -9.12 12.36
C LEU A 216 13.00 -8.47 13.32
N THR A 217 12.91 -8.82 14.61
CA THR A 217 13.78 -8.27 15.65
C THR A 217 15.24 -8.66 15.41
N ARG A 218 15.51 -9.92 15.04
CA ARG A 218 16.85 -10.41 14.74
C ARG A 218 17.47 -9.76 13.52
N GLN A 219 16.63 -9.44 12.51
CA GLN A 219 17.06 -8.74 11.29
C GLN A 219 17.22 -7.23 11.51
N GLY A 220 16.92 -6.71 12.70
CA GLY A 220 17.08 -5.29 13.04
C GLY A 220 15.93 -4.40 12.57
N TYR A 221 14.79 -4.98 12.24
CA TYR A 221 13.56 -4.20 11.98
C TYR A 221 12.84 -3.87 13.28
N PHE A 222 12.27 -2.68 13.35
CA PHE A 222 11.24 -2.34 14.34
C PHE A 222 9.87 -2.76 13.82
N TRP A 223 8.94 -3.06 14.73
CA TRP A 223 7.61 -3.43 14.32
C TRP A 223 6.55 -3.02 15.35
N ILE A 224 5.32 -2.79 14.88
CA ILE A 224 4.11 -2.64 15.68
C ILE A 224 3.05 -3.58 15.13
N SER A 225 2.40 -4.34 16.02
CA SER A 225 1.25 -5.20 15.72
C SER A 225 0.19 -5.09 16.79
N ARG A 226 -1.04 -5.53 16.49
CA ARG A 226 -2.06 -5.70 17.55
C ARG A 226 -1.80 -6.99 18.31
N LEU A 227 -2.11 -6.96 19.58
CA LEU A 227 -2.18 -8.18 20.38
C LEU A 227 -3.37 -9.03 19.92
N ARG A 228 -3.12 -10.29 19.58
CA ARG A 228 -4.19 -11.24 19.23
C ARG A 228 -4.93 -11.66 20.51
N ALA A 229 -6.26 -11.71 20.44
CA ALA A 229 -7.08 -12.23 21.52
C ALA A 229 -6.60 -13.60 21.99
N LYS A 230 -6.64 -13.85 23.30
CA LYS A 230 -6.20 -15.09 23.94
C LYS A 230 -4.70 -15.40 23.84
N THR A 231 -3.86 -14.43 23.44
CA THR A 231 -2.40 -14.58 23.54
C THR A 231 -2.00 -14.52 25.00
N SER A 232 -1.32 -15.56 25.48
CA SER A 232 -0.74 -15.56 26.83
C SER A 232 0.53 -14.73 26.86
N TYR A 233 0.76 -14.01 27.93
CA TYR A 233 1.98 -13.27 28.19
C TYR A 233 2.29 -13.22 29.69
N GLU A 234 3.55 -13.05 30.00
CA GLU A 234 4.07 -12.87 31.36
C GLU A 234 4.59 -11.44 31.49
N LEU A 235 4.19 -10.77 32.57
CA LEU A 235 4.61 -9.41 32.86
C LEU A 235 6.05 -9.41 33.41
N ILE A 236 6.93 -8.60 32.80
CA ILE A 236 8.32 -8.43 33.24
C ILE A 236 8.47 -7.14 34.06
N HIS A 237 7.96 -6.01 33.51
CA HIS A 237 8.08 -4.70 34.10
C HIS A 237 6.97 -3.79 33.62
N VAL A 238 6.43 -2.98 34.54
CA VAL A 238 5.41 -1.96 34.21
C VAL A 238 6.07 -0.61 34.17
N PHE A 239 6.13 0.01 33.00
CA PHE A 239 6.61 1.38 32.85
C PHE A 239 5.58 2.40 33.33
N TYR A 240 4.33 2.16 32.98
CA TYR A 240 3.22 3.06 33.26
C TYR A 240 1.92 2.28 33.39
N GLN A 241 1.18 2.61 34.41
CA GLN A 241 -0.18 2.11 34.60
C GLN A 241 -1.04 3.23 35.18
N ARG A 242 -2.18 3.47 34.58
CA ARG A 242 -3.17 4.38 35.12
C ARG A 242 -4.52 3.68 35.15
N ASP A 243 -5.01 3.42 36.35
CA ASP A 243 -6.30 2.84 36.58
C ASP A 243 -7.39 3.92 36.61
N GLY A 244 -8.54 3.58 36.08
CA GLY A 244 -9.70 4.32 35.73
C GLY A 244 -9.99 5.62 36.46
N VAL A 245 -10.21 6.66 35.67
CA VAL A 245 -11.02 7.80 36.05
C VAL A 245 -12.32 7.71 35.24
N THR A 246 -13.44 7.71 35.95
CA THR A 246 -14.78 7.64 35.40
C THR A 246 -15.13 8.90 34.63
N GLY A 247 -15.37 8.74 33.30
CA GLY A 247 -15.84 9.80 32.42
C GLY A 247 -15.65 9.46 30.94
N PRO A 248 -16.46 10.01 30.03
CA PRO A 248 -16.42 9.66 28.61
C PRO A 248 -15.13 10.11 27.87
N ARG A 249 -14.26 10.87 28.54
CA ARG A 249 -13.01 11.39 27.99
C ARG A 249 -11.75 10.69 28.49
N PHE A 250 -11.84 9.74 29.43
CA PHE A 250 -10.67 9.14 30.05
C PHE A 250 -10.42 7.74 29.55
N CYS A 251 -9.17 7.46 29.27
CA CYS A 251 -8.66 6.16 28.85
C CYS A 251 -7.74 5.63 29.95
N THR A 252 -7.95 4.41 30.39
CA THR A 252 -6.94 3.70 31.20
C THR A 252 -5.84 3.24 30.27
N GLY A 253 -4.59 3.29 30.73
CA GLY A 253 -3.44 2.90 29.92
C GLY A 253 -2.49 1.99 30.69
N VAL A 254 -1.94 1.00 30.02
CA VAL A 254 -0.83 0.17 30.49
C VAL A 254 0.27 0.22 29.46
N ASP A 255 1.49 0.36 29.94
CA ASP A 255 2.72 0.30 29.16
C ASP A 255 3.71 -0.57 29.91
N ALA A 256 4.03 -1.74 29.36
CA ALA A 256 4.76 -2.76 30.09
C ALA A 256 5.66 -3.61 29.18
N LEU A 257 6.72 -4.16 29.73
CA LEU A 257 7.49 -5.22 29.10
C LEU A 257 6.87 -6.58 29.45
N VAL A 258 6.76 -7.44 28.45
CA VAL A 258 6.17 -8.75 28.58
C VAL A 258 6.93 -9.82 27.79
N TRP A 259 6.85 -11.05 28.27
CA TRP A 259 7.18 -12.24 27.50
C TRP A 259 5.91 -12.78 26.84
N LEU A 260 5.95 -13.03 25.53
CA LEU A 260 4.82 -13.68 24.85
C LEU A 260 4.90 -15.20 24.96
N GLY A 261 3.75 -15.85 25.23
CA GLY A 261 3.64 -17.30 25.31
C GLY A 261 4.21 -17.90 26.60
N ALA A 262 3.94 -17.35 27.78
CA ALA A 262 4.57 -17.72 29.05
C ALA A 262 4.46 -19.20 29.40
N ASP A 263 3.29 -19.78 29.38
CA ASP A 263 3.04 -21.13 29.95
C ASP A 263 2.72 -22.21 28.91
N ARG A 264 3.01 -21.96 27.60
CA ARG A 264 2.57 -22.87 26.55
C ARG A 264 3.69 -23.34 25.62
N ALA A 265 3.34 -24.25 24.73
CA ALA A 265 4.24 -24.81 23.75
C ALA A 265 4.92 -23.76 22.87
N ASP A 266 4.29 -22.59 22.68
CA ASP A 266 4.77 -21.51 21.82
C ASP A 266 5.20 -20.31 22.68
N ARG A 267 6.46 -19.89 22.58
CA ARG A 267 7.01 -18.73 23.29
C ARG A 267 8.07 -17.99 22.46
N ALA A 268 8.02 -16.66 22.52
CA ALA A 268 8.92 -15.78 21.79
C ALA A 268 10.34 -15.76 22.41
N ALA A 269 11.33 -15.47 21.55
CA ALA A 269 12.74 -15.33 21.94
C ALA A 269 13.03 -13.98 22.60
N TYR A 270 12.30 -12.92 22.22
CA TYR A 270 12.57 -11.57 22.69
C TYR A 270 11.42 -11.04 23.54
N ALA A 271 11.77 -10.29 24.59
CA ALA A 271 10.81 -9.48 25.32
C ALA A 271 10.24 -8.40 24.38
N VAL A 272 8.97 -8.11 24.54
CA VAL A 272 8.29 -7.08 23.75
C VAL A 272 7.57 -6.11 24.70
N ARG A 273 7.28 -4.93 24.19
CA ARG A 273 6.51 -3.94 24.91
C ARG A 273 5.04 -4.07 24.53
N LEU A 274 4.20 -4.20 25.54
CA LEU A 274 2.74 -4.21 25.45
C LEU A 274 2.22 -2.85 25.84
N VAL A 275 1.46 -2.23 24.94
CA VAL A 275 0.79 -0.96 25.18
C VAL A 275 -0.71 -1.18 25.04
N GLN A 276 -1.46 -0.89 26.08
CA GLN A 276 -2.90 -1.12 26.11
C GLN A 276 -3.65 0.14 26.51
N PHE A 277 -4.78 0.40 25.85
CA PHE A 277 -5.70 1.48 26.16
C PHE A 277 -7.11 0.92 26.29
N THR A 278 -7.84 1.37 27.28
CA THR A 278 -9.24 1.04 27.46
C THR A 278 -10.07 2.31 27.55
N ARG A 279 -11.09 2.40 26.71
CA ARG A 279 -12.07 3.49 26.72
C ARG A 279 -13.48 2.92 26.63
N GLY A 280 -14.27 3.07 27.68
CA GLY A 280 -15.54 2.37 27.81
C GLY A 280 -15.30 0.86 27.71
N ASP A 281 -16.09 0.16 26.90
CA ASP A 281 -16.00 -1.29 26.71
C ASP A 281 -14.94 -1.71 25.68
N LYS A 282 -14.21 -0.76 25.09
CA LYS A 282 -13.24 -1.04 24.02
C LYS A 282 -11.82 -0.98 24.54
N THR A 283 -11.10 -2.07 24.33
CA THR A 283 -9.67 -2.17 24.63
C THR A 283 -8.88 -2.35 23.34
N TRP A 284 -7.83 -1.54 23.18
CA TRP A 284 -6.85 -1.66 22.12
C TRP A 284 -5.52 -2.05 22.75
N ALA A 285 -4.93 -3.12 22.26
CA ALA A 285 -3.64 -3.60 22.74
C ALA A 285 -2.67 -3.77 21.57
N TYR A 286 -1.49 -3.20 21.71
CA TYR A 286 -0.43 -3.19 20.72
C TYR A 286 0.84 -3.79 21.29
N LEU A 287 1.62 -4.43 20.42
CA LEU A 287 2.93 -4.97 20.71
C LEU A 287 3.98 -4.30 19.85
N THR A 288 5.18 -4.09 20.39
CA THR A 288 6.33 -3.57 19.66
C THR A 288 7.63 -4.07 20.26
N ASN A 289 8.68 -4.17 19.45
CA ASN A 289 10.05 -4.40 19.91
C ASN A 289 10.84 -3.10 20.21
N VAL A 290 10.20 -1.93 20.09
CA VAL A 290 10.77 -0.67 20.57
C VAL A 290 10.52 -0.56 22.07
N LEU A 291 11.49 -1.03 22.86
CA LEU A 291 11.33 -1.23 24.30
C LEU A 291 11.35 0.07 25.11
N ASP A 292 12.03 1.11 24.63
CA ASP A 292 12.09 2.41 25.32
C ASP A 292 10.85 3.28 25.02
N PRO A 293 10.01 3.60 26.04
CA PRO A 293 8.86 4.47 25.89
C PRO A 293 9.19 5.89 25.42
N ARG A 294 10.40 6.38 25.69
CA ARG A 294 10.84 7.72 25.25
C ARG A 294 11.15 7.76 23.75
N ARG A 295 11.57 6.60 23.19
CA ARG A 295 11.84 6.47 21.76
C ARG A 295 10.57 6.35 20.93
N LEU A 296 9.55 5.69 21.47
CA LEU A 296 8.27 5.48 20.85
C LEU A 296 7.18 5.54 21.92
N SER A 297 6.51 6.69 22.02
CA SER A 297 5.50 6.89 23.05
C SER A 297 4.23 6.05 22.79
N LEU A 298 3.47 5.85 23.84
CA LEU A 298 2.15 5.25 23.81
C LEU A 298 1.21 5.97 22.80
N HIS A 299 1.30 7.31 22.71
CA HIS A 299 0.57 8.11 21.72
C HIS A 299 1.02 7.81 20.29
N ASP A 300 2.35 7.73 20.07
CA ASP A 300 2.91 7.46 18.75
C ASP A 300 2.51 6.06 18.24
N ILE A 301 2.50 5.05 19.12
CA ILE A 301 2.05 3.70 18.76
C ILE A 301 0.61 3.71 18.25
N SER A 302 -0.29 4.40 18.97
CA SER A 302 -1.69 4.52 18.56
C SER A 302 -1.84 5.21 17.21
N HIS A 303 -1.12 6.32 17.00
CA HIS A 303 -1.14 7.07 15.76
C HIS A 303 -0.53 6.30 14.59
N LEU A 304 0.62 5.67 14.79
CA LEU A 304 1.31 4.88 13.78
C LEU A 304 0.47 3.68 13.36
N TYR A 305 -0.09 2.94 14.32
CA TYR A 305 -0.88 1.78 13.96
C TYR A 305 -2.18 2.16 13.22
N ALA A 306 -2.76 3.30 13.50
CA ALA A 306 -3.88 3.82 12.71
C ALA A 306 -3.51 4.07 11.24
N ARG A 307 -2.21 4.28 10.94
CA ARG A 307 -1.68 4.44 9.58
C ARG A 307 -1.59 3.14 8.80
N ARG A 308 -1.61 2.00 9.46
CA ARG A 308 -1.69 0.72 8.76
C ARG A 308 -2.87 0.67 7.78
N TRP A 309 -3.97 1.34 8.11
CA TRP A 309 -5.14 1.46 7.22
C TRP A 309 -4.87 2.23 5.92
N ASP A 310 -3.75 2.92 5.81
CA ASP A 310 -3.43 3.66 4.59
C ASP A 310 -3.23 2.69 3.42
N ILE A 311 -2.59 1.54 3.63
CA ILE A 311 -2.43 0.52 2.58
C ILE A 311 -3.79 -0.04 2.11
N GLU A 312 -4.75 -0.26 3.02
CA GLU A 312 -6.10 -0.74 2.64
C GLU A 312 -6.84 0.29 1.78
N ARG A 313 -6.70 1.59 2.12
CA ARG A 313 -7.24 2.68 1.30
C ARG A 313 -6.60 2.73 -0.08
N MET A 314 -5.29 2.47 -0.17
CA MET A 314 -4.58 2.43 -1.45
C MET A 314 -4.94 1.18 -2.26
N PHE A 315 -5.22 0.04 -1.62
CA PHE A 315 -5.81 -1.11 -2.31
C PHE A 315 -7.22 -0.79 -2.84
N ASN A 316 -7.99 0.04 -2.16
CA ASN A 316 -9.27 0.50 -2.70
C ASN A 316 -9.11 1.34 -3.97
N LEU A 317 -8.06 2.18 -4.07
CA LEU A 317 -7.72 2.89 -5.29
C LEU A 317 -7.54 1.91 -6.46
N VAL A 318 -6.69 0.91 -6.30
CA VAL A 318 -6.42 -0.04 -7.39
C VAL A 318 -7.61 -0.95 -7.71
N LYS A 319 -8.43 -1.31 -6.72
CA LYS A 319 -9.61 -2.15 -6.91
C LYS A 319 -10.77 -1.39 -7.53
N THR A 320 -11.12 -0.24 -6.96
CA THR A 320 -12.38 0.47 -7.27
C THR A 320 -12.21 1.47 -8.39
N HIS A 321 -11.11 2.26 -8.36
CA HIS A 321 -10.89 3.31 -9.35
C HIS A 321 -10.17 2.80 -10.61
N LEU A 322 -9.24 1.84 -10.45
CA LEU A 322 -8.45 1.28 -11.55
C LEU A 322 -8.91 -0.14 -11.95
N HIS A 323 -10.03 -0.60 -11.41
CA HIS A 323 -10.72 -1.84 -11.80
C HIS A 323 -9.87 -3.12 -11.79
N LEU A 324 -8.85 -3.23 -10.92
CA LEU A 324 -7.99 -4.43 -10.87
C LEU A 324 -8.74 -5.72 -10.49
N HIS A 325 -9.98 -5.63 -10.03
CA HIS A 325 -10.83 -6.77 -9.77
C HIS A 325 -11.39 -7.43 -11.05
N LEU A 326 -11.24 -6.78 -12.22
CA LEU A 326 -11.65 -7.29 -13.53
C LEU A 326 -10.40 -7.63 -14.33
N LEU A 327 -10.05 -8.91 -14.39
CA LEU A 327 -8.88 -9.36 -15.12
C LEU A 327 -9.21 -9.51 -16.62
N TRP A 328 -8.30 -9.03 -17.48
CA TRP A 328 -8.44 -9.07 -18.93
C TRP A 328 -8.24 -10.45 -19.52
N SER A 329 -7.56 -11.35 -18.80
CA SER A 329 -7.18 -12.66 -19.26
C SER A 329 -6.97 -13.61 -18.09
N SER A 330 -7.02 -14.92 -18.35
CA SER A 330 -6.55 -15.98 -17.46
C SER A 330 -5.06 -16.32 -17.64
N HIS A 331 -4.39 -15.73 -18.63
CA HIS A 331 -2.98 -16.01 -18.90
C HIS A 331 -2.08 -15.20 -17.95
N LEU A 332 -1.22 -15.89 -17.20
CA LEU A 332 -0.40 -15.29 -16.13
C LEU A 332 0.40 -14.05 -16.60
N THR A 333 1.06 -14.11 -17.75
CA THR A 333 1.84 -12.97 -18.26
C THR A 333 0.96 -11.73 -18.47
N VAL A 334 -0.25 -11.89 -19.01
CA VAL A 334 -1.20 -10.79 -19.22
C VAL A 334 -1.72 -10.24 -17.89
N ILE A 335 -1.99 -11.13 -16.91
CA ILE A 335 -2.37 -10.75 -15.56
C ILE A 335 -1.25 -9.90 -14.93
N LEU A 336 0.00 -10.34 -15.01
CA LEU A 336 1.14 -9.60 -14.46
C LEU A 336 1.29 -8.22 -15.10
N HIS A 337 1.14 -8.13 -16.42
CA HIS A 337 1.16 -6.83 -17.11
C HIS A 337 0.07 -5.91 -16.62
N GLN A 338 -1.17 -6.42 -16.48
CA GLN A 338 -2.27 -5.62 -15.96
C GLN A 338 -2.03 -5.20 -14.50
N VAL A 339 -1.62 -6.12 -13.61
CA VAL A 339 -1.34 -5.82 -12.20
C VAL A 339 -0.32 -4.69 -12.08
N TYR A 340 0.85 -4.84 -12.70
CA TYR A 340 1.90 -3.83 -12.57
C TYR A 340 1.57 -2.53 -13.32
N ALA A 341 0.83 -2.57 -14.42
CA ALA A 341 0.33 -1.37 -15.07
C ALA A 341 -0.63 -0.59 -14.15
N VAL A 342 -1.55 -1.28 -13.47
CA VAL A 342 -2.46 -0.67 -12.49
C VAL A 342 -1.68 -0.03 -11.35
N PHE A 343 -0.70 -0.72 -10.77
CA PHE A 343 0.11 -0.14 -9.70
C PHE A 343 0.97 1.03 -10.19
N THR A 344 1.44 1.01 -11.45
CA THR A 344 2.17 2.13 -12.06
C THR A 344 1.28 3.36 -12.18
N VAL A 345 0.05 3.21 -12.70
CA VAL A 345 -0.92 4.30 -12.77
C VAL A 345 -1.30 4.80 -11.38
N ALA A 346 -1.48 3.89 -10.42
CA ALA A 346 -1.74 4.26 -9.03
C ALA A 346 -0.60 5.10 -8.43
N GLN A 347 0.67 4.75 -8.69
CA GLN A 347 1.83 5.54 -8.25
C GLN A 347 1.78 6.97 -8.80
N ILE A 348 1.46 7.13 -10.06
CA ILE A 348 1.35 8.46 -10.69
C ILE A 348 0.23 9.27 -10.02
N ILE A 349 -0.93 8.66 -9.78
CA ILE A 349 -2.05 9.32 -9.07
C ILE A 349 -1.62 9.76 -7.67
N LEU A 350 -0.86 8.93 -6.95
CA LEU A 350 -0.34 9.28 -5.63
C LEU A 350 0.70 10.40 -5.70
N GLY A 351 1.54 10.41 -6.72
CA GLY A 351 2.48 11.52 -7.00
C GLY A 351 1.75 12.84 -7.23
N LEU A 352 0.68 12.84 -8.06
CA LEU A 352 -0.16 14.03 -8.28
C LEU A 352 -0.83 14.51 -6.99
N ARG A 353 -1.27 13.58 -6.14
CA ARG A 353 -1.82 13.92 -4.82
C ARG A 353 -0.81 14.64 -3.94
N ALA A 354 0.44 14.15 -3.94
CA ALA A 354 1.53 14.77 -3.18
C ALA A 354 1.85 16.17 -3.71
N GLU A 355 1.87 16.35 -5.02
CA GLU A 355 2.09 17.65 -5.66
C GLU A 355 0.98 18.66 -5.34
N ILE A 356 -0.28 18.24 -5.38
CA ILE A 356 -1.40 19.08 -4.97
C ILE A 356 -1.25 19.51 -3.50
N ALA A 357 -0.90 18.57 -2.62
CA ALA A 357 -0.71 18.85 -1.20
C ALA A 357 0.42 19.86 -0.98
N GLU A 358 1.55 19.71 -1.67
CA GLU A 358 2.68 20.64 -1.59
C GLU A 358 2.29 22.04 -2.08
N ARG A 359 1.69 22.16 -3.26
CA ARG A 359 1.25 23.44 -3.82
C ARG A 359 0.21 24.15 -2.94
N ALA A 360 -0.70 23.37 -2.33
CA ALA A 360 -1.74 23.88 -1.44
C ALA A 360 -1.26 24.15 -0.01
N GLN A 361 0.00 23.84 0.32
CA GLN A 361 0.51 23.84 1.71
C GLN A 361 -0.43 23.10 2.67
N ALA A 362 -0.85 21.90 2.28
CA ALA A 362 -1.76 21.04 3.00
C ALA A 362 -1.07 19.70 3.37
N GLU A 363 -1.57 19.03 4.39
CA GLU A 363 -1.18 17.64 4.64
C GLU A 363 -1.66 16.76 3.48
N ILE A 364 -0.82 15.83 3.03
CA ILE A 364 -1.15 14.95 1.90
C ILE A 364 -2.47 14.20 2.12
N GLU A 365 -2.80 13.92 3.36
CA GLU A 365 -4.02 13.24 3.74
C GLU A 365 -5.27 14.09 3.66
N GLU A 366 -5.14 15.41 3.73
CA GLU A 366 -6.24 16.35 3.57
C GLU A 366 -6.74 16.36 2.14
N VAL A 367 -5.90 16.01 1.16
CA VAL A 367 -6.29 15.86 -0.24
C VAL A 367 -7.08 14.56 -0.42
N SER A 368 -8.37 14.70 -0.66
CA SER A 368 -9.27 13.56 -0.89
C SER A 368 -8.98 12.90 -2.23
N LEU A 369 -8.50 11.65 -2.20
CA LEU A 369 -8.16 10.89 -3.38
C LEU A 369 -9.38 10.73 -4.33
N ASP A 370 -10.53 10.35 -3.77
CA ASP A 370 -11.77 10.16 -4.54
C ASP A 370 -12.22 11.44 -5.25
N LEU A 371 -12.20 12.57 -4.52
CA LEU A 371 -12.61 13.84 -5.09
C LEU A 371 -11.58 14.36 -6.10
N MET A 372 -10.30 14.22 -5.80
CA MET A 372 -9.23 14.56 -6.73
C MET A 372 -9.41 13.84 -8.06
N ILE A 373 -9.61 12.52 -8.04
CA ILE A 373 -9.82 11.70 -9.24
C ILE A 373 -11.07 12.17 -10.01
N ARG A 374 -12.14 12.54 -9.34
CA ARG A 374 -13.37 13.01 -10.00
C ARG A 374 -13.28 14.43 -10.57
N TRP A 375 -12.49 15.30 -9.94
CA TRP A 375 -12.47 16.73 -10.28
C TRP A 375 -11.33 17.14 -11.22
N ILE A 376 -10.23 16.38 -11.26
CA ILE A 376 -9.14 16.61 -12.23
C ILE A 376 -9.69 16.78 -13.67
N PRO A 377 -10.59 15.90 -14.17
CA PRO A 377 -11.12 16.04 -15.50
C PRO A 377 -11.94 17.29 -15.71
N ARG A 378 -12.81 17.59 -14.77
CA ARG A 378 -13.71 18.76 -14.85
C ARG A 378 -12.89 20.05 -14.90
N PHE A 379 -11.79 20.12 -14.17
CA PHE A 379 -10.91 21.28 -14.23
C PHE A 379 -10.05 21.29 -15.51
N ALA A 380 -9.66 20.15 -16.04
CA ALA A 380 -8.96 20.08 -17.32
C ALA A 380 -9.76 20.63 -18.48
N GLN A 381 -11.11 20.47 -18.49
CA GLN A 381 -12.01 21.06 -19.48
C GLN A 381 -11.96 22.58 -19.54
N THR A 382 -11.55 23.22 -18.46
CA THR A 382 -11.42 24.70 -18.44
C THR A 382 -10.19 25.21 -19.18
N GLY A 383 -9.33 24.31 -19.69
CA GLY A 383 -8.05 24.66 -20.35
C GLY A 383 -6.98 25.15 -19.38
N GLN A 384 -7.22 25.04 -18.06
CA GLN A 384 -6.26 25.41 -17.01
C GLN A 384 -5.61 24.16 -16.43
N ASP A 385 -4.44 24.32 -15.79
CA ASP A 385 -3.79 23.22 -15.06
C ASP A 385 -4.69 22.75 -13.90
N PRO A 386 -5.24 21.52 -13.95
CA PRO A 386 -6.15 21.03 -12.93
C PRO A 386 -5.46 20.85 -11.57
N ILE A 387 -4.15 20.58 -11.54
CA ILE A 387 -3.38 20.43 -10.32
C ILE A 387 -3.28 21.78 -9.61
N GLN A 388 -2.99 22.84 -10.38
CA GLN A 388 -2.95 24.20 -9.87
C GLN A 388 -4.32 24.65 -9.36
N LEU A 389 -5.40 24.40 -10.12
CA LEU A 389 -6.74 24.74 -9.71
C LEU A 389 -7.17 24.05 -8.41
N ILE A 390 -6.83 22.76 -8.26
CA ILE A 390 -7.14 22.04 -7.02
C ILE A 390 -6.32 22.60 -5.86
N ALA A 391 -5.06 22.95 -6.09
CA ALA A 391 -4.22 23.55 -5.05
C ALA A 391 -4.80 24.89 -4.55
N GLU A 392 -5.27 25.73 -5.45
CA GLU A 392 -5.82 27.05 -5.14
C GLU A 392 -7.23 26.99 -4.55
N ARG A 393 -8.14 26.19 -5.15
CA ARG A 393 -9.58 26.19 -4.85
C ARG A 393 -10.05 24.93 -4.12
N GLY A 394 -9.17 23.97 -3.89
CA GLY A 394 -9.54 22.66 -3.34
C GLY A 394 -10.14 22.73 -1.93
N ARG A 395 -9.73 23.71 -1.10
CA ARG A 395 -10.37 23.92 0.21
C ARG A 395 -11.80 24.40 0.08
N GLN A 396 -12.06 25.36 -0.83
CA GLN A 396 -13.40 25.87 -1.12
C GLN A 396 -14.29 24.77 -1.73
N ALA A 397 -13.75 23.96 -2.65
CA ALA A 397 -14.43 22.82 -3.27
C ALA A 397 -14.49 21.58 -2.37
N LYS A 398 -13.96 21.64 -1.14
CA LYS A 398 -13.87 20.51 -0.19
C LYS A 398 -13.12 19.29 -0.72
N ILE A 399 -12.29 19.46 -1.72
CA ILE A 399 -11.34 18.43 -2.20
C ILE A 399 -10.18 18.33 -1.20
N ILE A 400 -9.73 19.47 -0.65
CA ILE A 400 -8.77 19.57 0.44
C ILE A 400 -9.57 19.90 1.70
N ARG A 401 -9.54 19.01 2.68
CA ARG A 401 -10.37 19.13 3.89
C ARG A 401 -9.65 18.52 5.10
N PRO A 402 -9.88 19.07 6.32
CA PRO A 402 -9.31 18.51 7.53
C PRO A 402 -9.64 17.03 7.69
N ILE A 403 -8.68 16.27 8.19
CA ILE A 403 -8.86 14.84 8.42
C ILE A 403 -9.58 14.65 9.73
N HIS A 404 -10.79 14.12 9.66
CA HIS A 404 -11.52 13.65 10.83
C HIS A 404 -11.16 12.19 11.13
N ARG A 405 -9.90 11.94 11.54
CA ARG A 405 -9.56 10.65 12.15
C ARG A 405 -10.05 10.65 13.60
N THR A 406 -10.64 9.56 14.02
CA THR A 406 -10.93 9.34 15.43
C THR A 406 -9.60 9.35 16.17
N LYS A 407 -9.19 10.51 16.65
CA LYS A 407 -8.04 10.61 17.54
C LYS A 407 -8.46 9.92 18.84
N HIS A 408 -7.73 8.90 19.23
CA HIS A 408 -7.85 8.43 20.60
C HIS A 408 -7.44 9.58 21.50
N ILE A 409 -8.37 10.10 22.28
CA ILE A 409 -8.03 11.08 23.31
C ILE A 409 -7.39 10.26 24.42
N LEU A 410 -6.07 10.22 24.38
CA LEU A 410 -5.27 9.56 25.39
C LEU A 410 -5.02 10.56 26.53
N PRO A 411 -4.86 10.10 27.77
CA PRO A 411 -4.49 10.98 28.87
C PRO A 411 -3.14 11.66 28.57
N GLU A 412 -2.97 12.88 29.00
CA GLU A 412 -1.66 13.53 28.96
C GLU A 412 -0.66 12.66 29.74
N LEU A 413 0.44 12.33 29.08
CA LEU A 413 1.51 11.54 29.66
C LEU A 413 2.49 12.48 30.37
N SER A 414 2.64 12.26 31.67
CA SER A 414 3.76 12.81 32.42
C SER A 414 4.88 11.78 32.46
N TRP A 415 6.08 12.14 32.00
CA TRP A 415 7.24 11.26 32.11
C TRP A 415 7.66 10.96 33.55
N HIS A 416 7.18 11.76 34.52
CA HIS A 416 7.35 11.48 35.95
C HIS A 416 6.56 10.25 36.41
N ASP A 417 5.50 9.88 35.70
CA ASP A 417 4.68 8.71 36.01
C ASP A 417 5.28 7.41 35.43
N TYR A 418 6.37 7.51 34.65
CA TYR A 418 7.05 6.37 34.06
C TYR A 418 8.14 5.83 34.99
N LEU A 419 8.04 4.55 35.31
CA LEU A 419 9.06 3.83 36.07
C LEU A 419 10.18 3.37 35.11
N PRO A 420 11.45 3.69 35.38
CA PRO A 420 12.54 3.21 34.56
C PRO A 420 12.66 1.68 34.67
N ALA A 421 13.03 1.05 33.55
CA ALA A 421 13.33 -0.39 33.59
C ALA A 421 14.63 -0.61 34.35
N PRO A 422 14.73 -1.69 35.17
CA PRO A 422 15.98 -2.13 35.78
C PRO A 422 17.03 -2.50 34.71
N ASP A 423 18.27 -2.14 34.93
CA ASP A 423 19.37 -2.36 33.97
C ASP A 423 19.69 -3.86 33.73
N ASN A 424 19.30 -4.73 34.64
CA ASN A 424 19.59 -6.17 34.61
C ASN A 424 18.46 -7.05 34.10
N LEU A 425 17.49 -6.48 33.37
CA LEU A 425 16.41 -7.27 32.82
C LEU A 425 16.89 -8.21 31.72
N LEU A 426 16.48 -9.47 31.82
CA LEU A 426 16.68 -10.43 30.74
C LEU A 426 15.68 -10.12 29.61
N LEU A 427 16.19 -9.72 28.44
CA LEU A 427 15.39 -9.32 27.30
C LEU A 427 15.35 -10.36 26.16
N SER A 428 16.09 -11.45 26.31
CA SER A 428 16.09 -12.58 25.38
C SER A 428 16.11 -13.92 26.11
N ARG A 429 15.46 -14.92 25.51
CA ARG A 429 15.39 -16.30 26.03
C ARG A 429 15.37 -17.30 24.88
N SER A 430 15.59 -18.59 25.18
CA SER A 430 15.43 -19.63 24.18
C SER A 430 13.98 -19.72 23.72
N PRO A 431 13.69 -19.58 22.43
CA PRO A 431 12.34 -19.66 21.90
C PRO A 431 11.82 -21.11 21.89
N ARG A 432 10.51 -21.23 21.81
CA ARG A 432 9.82 -22.46 21.46
C ARG A 432 8.65 -22.14 20.55
N TYR A 433 8.68 -22.64 19.33
CA TYR A 433 7.58 -22.45 18.40
C TYR A 433 6.81 -23.76 18.24
N ALA A 434 5.51 -23.73 18.50
CA ALA A 434 4.62 -24.86 18.26
C ALA A 434 4.11 -24.78 16.82
N GLY A 435 4.49 -25.73 16.02
CA GLY A 435 3.93 -25.89 14.70
C GLY A 435 4.90 -25.69 13.56
N LYS A 436 4.61 -26.38 12.57
CA LYS A 436 5.32 -26.68 11.33
C LYS A 436 6.01 -25.45 10.71
N ASP A 437 7.26 -25.64 10.45
CA ASP A 437 8.02 -24.87 9.47
C ASP A 437 7.36 -24.85 8.10
#